data_8f240368dca6f2c1879613cec7b838cf
#
_entry.id   8f240368dca6f2c1879613cec7b838cf
#
_cell.length_a   1.000
_cell.length_b   1.000
_cell.length_c   1.000
_cell.angle_alpha   90.00
_cell.angle_beta   90.00
_cell.angle_gamma   90.00
#
_symmetry.space_group_name_H-M   'P 1'
#
loop_
_entity.id
_entity.type
_entity.pdbx_description
1 polymer ?
#
loop_
_entity_poly.entity_id
_entity_poly.type
_entity_poly.pdbx_seq_one_letter_code
_entity_poly.pdbx_strand_id
1 'polypeptide(L)'
;MSTHARGTHPTTTAAADARIPDRHPFAVHLTRAAAAQAAAPHQTWTPDDGPLPALYISHGAPPLFEHSPWMTELHTWARAIPKPRTILIVSAHWESAPLSITSTQPTELVYDFGGFDPMYHQMRYDTPPAPDLAREITALMPDGQQLHEHRSRGLDHGAWVPLKVMYPDADIPVLQLSIPTHDAGELLSIGERLKVLRESGVLVIGSGYMTHGLRYLDWSRPDHVPGWSSDFDQWAAQALASGDIDELAKFRTNAPGMPYAHPTVEHFTPLFITLGAAADPTAAPTTTIDGYTMGLARRSLQVA
;
A
#
# COMPACT_ATOMS: atom_id res chain seq x y z
N MET A 1 -21.17 -25.80 42.19
CA MET A 1 -19.99 -24.95 42.09
C MET A 1 -19.08 -25.56 41.05
N SER A 2 -19.10 -25.05 39.84
CA SER A 2 -18.26 -25.53 38.73
C SER A 2 -17.56 -24.35 38.14
N THR A 3 -16.25 -24.26 38.39
CA THR A 3 -15.37 -23.18 37.93
C THR A 3 -14.94 -23.45 36.49
N HIS A 4 -15.42 -22.63 35.56
CA HIS A 4 -14.94 -22.62 34.18
C HIS A 4 -13.59 -21.87 34.15
N ALA A 5 -12.53 -22.60 33.94
CA ALA A 5 -11.22 -22.06 33.59
C ALA A 5 -11.28 -21.51 32.17
N ARG A 6 -11.01 -20.20 31.99
CA ARG A 6 -10.80 -19.57 30.69
C ARG A 6 -9.40 -19.99 30.19
N GLY A 7 -9.37 -20.79 29.13
CA GLY A 7 -8.16 -21.12 28.43
C GLY A 7 -7.64 -19.87 27.69
N THR A 8 -6.46 -19.40 28.08
CA THR A 8 -5.68 -18.45 27.31
C THR A 8 -5.13 -19.17 26.08
N HIS A 9 -5.62 -18.78 24.89
CA HIS A 9 -5.01 -19.23 23.64
C HIS A 9 -3.62 -18.59 23.52
N PRO A 10 -2.56 -19.37 23.25
CA PRO A 10 -1.25 -18.79 22.95
C PRO A 10 -1.32 -18.12 21.58
N THR A 11 -0.89 -16.87 21.52
CA THR A 11 -0.65 -16.11 20.30
C THR A 11 0.44 -16.80 19.48
N THR A 12 0.04 -17.51 18.43
CA THR A 12 0.94 -18.22 17.51
C THR A 12 1.25 -17.29 16.32
N THR A 13 2.20 -16.38 16.47
CA THR A 13 2.62 -15.49 15.37
C THR A 13 4.09 -15.64 14.96
N ALA A 14 4.86 -16.50 15.61
CA ALA A 14 6.31 -16.61 15.38
C ALA A 14 6.74 -17.72 14.39
N ALA A 15 5.81 -18.48 13.78
CA ALA A 15 6.17 -19.67 13.00
C ALA A 15 6.29 -19.47 11.48
N ALA A 16 5.96 -18.29 10.94
CA ALA A 16 5.71 -18.13 9.50
C ALA A 16 6.96 -17.82 8.65
N ASP A 17 7.97 -17.15 9.19
CA ASP A 17 9.18 -16.78 8.44
C ASP A 17 10.43 -17.55 8.92
N ALA A 18 10.29 -18.80 9.33
CA ALA A 18 11.36 -19.62 9.92
C ALA A 18 12.59 -19.88 9.01
N ARG A 19 12.67 -19.26 7.83
CA ARG A 19 13.75 -19.45 6.85
C ARG A 19 14.54 -18.18 6.51
N ILE A 20 14.19 -17.02 7.11
CA ILE A 20 14.96 -15.78 6.89
C ILE A 20 16.19 -15.86 7.79
N PRO A 21 17.43 -15.74 7.24
CA PRO A 21 18.63 -15.74 8.04
C PRO A 21 18.64 -14.61 9.08
N ASP A 22 19.08 -14.86 10.31
CA ASP A 22 19.09 -13.87 11.41
C ASP A 22 19.81 -12.56 11.05
N ARG A 23 20.80 -12.62 10.15
CA ARG A 23 21.55 -11.45 9.67
C ARG A 23 20.89 -10.72 8.50
N HIS A 24 19.79 -11.24 7.98
CA HIS A 24 19.07 -10.58 6.89
C HIS A 24 18.49 -9.26 7.40
N PRO A 25 18.57 -8.15 6.63
CA PRO A 25 18.05 -6.85 7.07
C PRO A 25 16.60 -6.89 7.53
N PHE A 26 15.78 -7.73 6.90
CA PHE A 26 14.38 -7.89 7.32
C PHE A 26 14.23 -8.59 8.68
N ALA A 27 15.05 -9.60 9.01
CA ALA A 27 15.04 -10.22 10.34
C ALA A 27 15.42 -9.21 11.44
N VAL A 28 16.40 -8.36 11.15
CA VAL A 28 16.79 -7.23 12.02
C VAL A 28 15.65 -6.23 12.15
N HIS A 29 14.94 -5.93 11.07
CA HIS A 29 13.75 -5.06 11.08
C HIS A 29 12.66 -5.63 11.98
N LEU A 30 12.30 -6.91 11.84
CA LEU A 30 11.29 -7.58 12.67
C LEU A 30 11.66 -7.53 14.16
N THR A 31 12.92 -7.76 14.49
CA THR A 31 13.41 -7.65 15.87
C THR A 31 13.23 -6.24 16.44
N ARG A 32 13.56 -5.22 15.66
CA ARG A 32 13.38 -3.80 16.05
C ARG A 32 11.91 -3.42 16.18
N ALA A 33 11.07 -3.88 15.25
CA ALA A 33 9.63 -3.63 15.30
C ALA A 33 9.00 -4.24 16.55
N ALA A 34 9.35 -5.50 16.88
CA ALA A 34 8.89 -6.17 18.10
C ALA A 34 9.35 -5.44 19.37
N ALA A 35 10.60 -4.99 19.42
CA ALA A 35 11.12 -4.21 20.54
C ALA A 35 10.39 -2.86 20.68
N ALA A 36 10.13 -2.17 19.58
CA ALA A 36 9.37 -0.92 19.57
C ALA A 36 7.93 -1.13 20.05
N GLN A 37 7.28 -2.21 19.60
CA GLN A 37 5.93 -2.59 20.02
C GLN A 37 5.87 -2.91 21.53
N ALA A 38 6.88 -3.59 22.05
CA ALA A 38 6.96 -3.90 23.48
C ALA A 38 7.20 -2.65 24.35
N ALA A 39 8.02 -1.72 23.87
CA ALA A 39 8.34 -0.47 24.58
C ALA A 39 7.18 0.54 24.57
N ALA A 40 6.48 0.66 23.44
CA ALA A 40 5.34 1.55 23.25
C ALA A 40 4.34 0.86 22.31
N PRO A 41 3.31 0.19 22.83
CA PRO A 41 2.30 -0.45 22.00
C PRO A 41 1.68 0.50 20.99
N HIS A 42 1.46 0.03 19.78
CA HIS A 42 0.84 0.84 18.73
C HIS A 42 -0.61 1.14 19.14
N GLN A 43 -0.93 2.41 19.30
CA GLN A 43 -2.28 2.84 19.71
C GLN A 43 -3.28 2.45 18.62
N THR A 44 -4.27 1.66 18.99
CA THR A 44 -5.37 1.30 18.09
C THR A 44 -6.27 2.50 17.86
N TRP A 45 -6.68 2.69 16.63
CA TRP A 45 -7.63 3.73 16.24
C TRP A 45 -8.95 3.63 17.02
N THR A 46 -9.46 4.78 17.41
CA THR A 46 -10.78 4.97 18.02
C THR A 46 -11.52 6.11 17.32
N PRO A 47 -12.84 6.22 17.43
CA PRO A 47 -13.59 7.34 16.84
C PRO A 47 -13.11 8.73 17.27
N ASP A 48 -12.50 8.84 18.46
CA ASP A 48 -11.95 10.10 18.97
C ASP A 48 -10.70 10.57 18.21
N ASP A 49 -10.03 9.69 17.48
CA ASP A 49 -8.87 10.02 16.63
C ASP A 49 -9.29 10.68 15.30
N GLY A 50 -10.60 10.67 14.99
CA GLY A 50 -11.12 11.17 13.71
C GLY A 50 -10.81 10.27 12.52
N PRO A 51 -11.02 10.74 11.28
CA PRO A 51 -10.76 9.96 10.08
C PRO A 51 -9.27 9.64 9.92
N LEU A 52 -8.93 8.40 9.54
CA LEU A 52 -7.56 8.06 9.15
C LEU A 52 -7.16 8.80 7.86
N PRO A 53 -5.87 9.09 7.63
CA PRO A 53 -5.42 9.59 6.34
C PRO A 53 -5.62 8.52 5.25
N ALA A 54 -5.66 8.94 3.97
CA ALA A 54 -5.42 8.02 2.86
C ALA A 54 -3.95 8.12 2.42
N LEU A 55 -3.36 7.00 2.00
CA LEU A 55 -1.95 6.92 1.67
C LEU A 55 -1.74 6.58 0.20
N TYR A 56 -0.74 7.21 -0.43
CA TYR A 56 -0.12 6.69 -1.64
C TYR A 56 1.29 6.21 -1.30
N ILE A 57 1.56 4.92 -1.58
CA ILE A 57 2.83 4.29 -1.28
C ILE A 57 3.53 3.91 -2.59
N SER A 58 4.75 4.38 -2.78
CA SER A 58 5.67 3.77 -3.73
C SER A 58 6.13 2.45 -3.11
N HIS A 59 5.50 1.34 -3.51
CA HIS A 59 5.83 0.03 -2.97
C HIS A 59 7.16 -0.48 -3.56
N GLY A 60 7.81 -1.37 -2.88
CA GLY A 60 8.98 -2.08 -3.39
C GLY A 60 8.64 -3.51 -3.76
N ALA A 61 9.37 -4.08 -4.72
CA ALA A 61 9.46 -5.52 -4.88
C ALA A 61 10.16 -6.15 -3.66
N PRO A 62 10.19 -7.50 -3.49
CA PRO A 62 10.81 -8.14 -2.33
C PRO A 62 12.21 -7.64 -1.92
N PRO A 63 13.10 -7.16 -2.82
CA PRO A 63 14.36 -6.53 -2.39
C PRO A 63 14.20 -5.31 -1.48
N LEU A 64 12.99 -4.75 -1.32
CA LEU A 64 12.71 -3.79 -0.24
C LEU A 64 13.14 -4.34 1.13
N PHE A 65 12.99 -5.64 1.36
CA PHE A 65 13.40 -6.31 2.60
C PHE A 65 14.91 -6.30 2.86
N GLU A 66 15.72 -5.88 1.88
CA GLU A 66 17.16 -5.67 2.02
C GLU A 66 17.51 -4.20 2.29
N HIS A 67 16.55 -3.28 2.11
CA HIS A 67 16.78 -1.84 2.21
C HIS A 67 16.35 -1.29 3.58
N SER A 68 17.22 -1.45 4.59
CA SER A 68 16.94 -1.06 5.98
C SER A 68 16.44 0.39 6.16
N PRO A 69 16.98 1.43 5.49
CA PRO A 69 16.45 2.78 5.61
C PRO A 69 14.98 2.88 5.18
N TRP A 70 14.63 2.33 4.02
CA TRP A 70 13.25 2.39 3.51
C TRP A 70 12.27 1.60 4.38
N MET A 71 12.66 0.41 4.87
CA MET A 71 11.85 -0.32 5.85
C MET A 71 11.61 0.51 7.12
N THR A 72 12.64 1.22 7.59
CA THR A 72 12.52 2.10 8.77
C THR A 72 11.56 3.26 8.52
N GLU A 73 11.63 3.91 7.36
CA GLU A 73 10.73 4.99 6.96
C GLU A 73 9.26 4.52 6.92
N LEU A 74 8.98 3.40 6.23
CA LEU A 74 7.64 2.82 6.15
C LEU A 74 7.07 2.44 7.52
N HIS A 75 7.87 1.76 8.35
CA HIS A 75 7.44 1.37 9.69
C HIS A 75 7.22 2.57 10.61
N THR A 76 8.10 3.57 10.56
CA THR A 76 7.95 4.80 11.34
C THR A 76 6.68 5.55 10.94
N TRP A 77 6.40 5.62 9.64
CA TRP A 77 5.17 6.22 9.12
C TRP A 77 3.93 5.48 9.62
N ALA A 78 3.91 4.14 9.51
CA ALA A 78 2.80 3.34 10.02
C ALA A 78 2.56 3.58 11.53
N ARG A 79 3.65 3.69 12.31
CA ARG A 79 3.60 3.95 13.76
C ARG A 79 3.13 5.37 14.13
N ALA A 80 3.25 6.33 13.23
CA ALA A 80 2.79 7.71 13.42
C ALA A 80 1.29 7.89 13.17
N ILE A 81 0.63 6.90 12.57
CA ILE A 81 -0.82 6.86 12.34
C ILE A 81 -1.44 5.92 13.38
N PRO A 82 -2.62 6.20 13.97
CA PRO A 82 -3.31 5.22 14.80
C PRO A 82 -3.48 3.88 14.06
N LYS A 83 -3.24 2.76 14.72
CA LYS A 83 -3.33 1.43 14.13
C LYS A 83 -4.72 1.20 13.57
N PRO A 84 -4.89 1.02 12.25
CA PRO A 84 -6.20 0.91 11.63
C PRO A 84 -6.96 -0.33 12.10
N ARG A 85 -8.28 -0.25 12.08
CA ARG A 85 -9.19 -1.39 12.31
C ARG A 85 -9.10 -2.39 11.16
N THR A 86 -9.01 -1.88 9.93
CA THR A 86 -8.86 -2.66 8.69
C THR A 86 -8.09 -1.84 7.65
N ILE A 87 -7.56 -2.50 6.63
CA ILE A 87 -6.85 -1.87 5.51
C ILE A 87 -7.54 -2.23 4.20
N LEU A 88 -7.83 -1.21 3.39
CA LEU A 88 -8.20 -1.35 1.99
C LEU A 88 -7.03 -0.86 1.13
N ILE A 89 -6.46 -1.74 0.33
CA ILE A 89 -5.33 -1.42 -0.54
C ILE A 89 -5.66 -1.62 -2.01
N VAL A 90 -5.26 -0.67 -2.85
CA VAL A 90 -5.39 -0.74 -4.32
C VAL A 90 -3.99 -0.82 -4.89
N SER A 91 -3.62 -1.99 -5.42
CA SER A 91 -2.28 -2.23 -5.94
C SER A 91 -2.24 -2.14 -7.47
N ALA A 92 -1.16 -1.54 -7.99
CA ALA A 92 -0.81 -1.51 -9.40
C ALA A 92 -0.80 -2.90 -10.07
N HIS A 93 -0.61 -3.96 -9.29
CA HIS A 93 -0.45 -5.34 -9.77
C HIS A 93 -1.79 -6.08 -9.96
N TRP A 94 -2.92 -5.38 -9.82
CA TRP A 94 -4.21 -6.00 -10.10
C TRP A 94 -5.13 -5.09 -10.91
N GLU A 95 -4.97 -5.17 -12.21
CA GLU A 95 -5.87 -4.58 -13.19
C GLU A 95 -7.00 -5.57 -13.50
N SER A 96 -8.21 -5.26 -13.11
CA SER A 96 -9.39 -6.11 -13.35
C SER A 96 -10.68 -5.30 -13.38
N ALA A 97 -11.43 -5.45 -14.45
CA ALA A 97 -12.79 -4.95 -14.59
C ALA A 97 -13.75 -6.15 -14.73
N PRO A 98 -14.94 -6.10 -14.13
CA PRO A 98 -15.44 -5.04 -13.26
C PRO A 98 -14.68 -4.95 -11.93
N LEU A 99 -14.94 -3.88 -11.14
CA LEU A 99 -14.32 -3.65 -9.84
C LEU A 99 -14.44 -4.89 -8.95
N SER A 100 -13.30 -5.33 -8.43
CA SER A 100 -13.17 -6.63 -7.77
C SER A 100 -12.39 -6.51 -6.47
N ILE A 101 -12.67 -7.41 -5.51
CA ILE A 101 -11.91 -7.57 -4.27
C ILE A 101 -11.28 -8.96 -4.18
N THR A 102 -10.18 -9.05 -3.45
CA THR A 102 -9.58 -10.33 -3.06
C THR A 102 -10.53 -11.16 -2.21
N SER A 103 -10.16 -12.41 -1.93
CA SER A 103 -10.87 -13.24 -0.97
C SER A 103 -11.04 -12.52 0.37
N THR A 104 -12.24 -12.60 0.94
CA THR A 104 -12.54 -12.13 2.29
C THR A 104 -12.02 -13.09 3.37
N GLN A 105 -11.54 -14.26 2.96
CA GLN A 105 -10.93 -15.27 3.82
C GLN A 105 -9.43 -15.35 3.57
N PRO A 106 -8.64 -15.79 4.56
CA PRO A 106 -7.21 -16.02 4.36
C PRO A 106 -6.97 -16.93 3.14
N THR A 107 -6.07 -16.49 2.27
CA THR A 107 -5.76 -17.17 1.02
C THR A 107 -4.28 -17.00 0.70
N GLU A 108 -3.72 -17.85 -0.15
CA GLU A 108 -2.32 -17.79 -0.54
C GLU A 108 -2.00 -16.45 -1.22
N LEU A 109 -0.82 -15.90 -0.90
CA LEU A 109 -0.33 -14.65 -1.52
C LEU A 109 -0.08 -14.86 -3.03
N VAL A 110 -0.20 -13.77 -3.78
CA VAL A 110 0.20 -13.76 -5.19
C VAL A 110 1.67 -13.34 -5.27
N TYR A 111 2.52 -14.24 -5.75
CA TYR A 111 3.96 -14.02 -5.93
C TYR A 111 4.25 -13.64 -7.39
N ASP A 112 3.76 -12.46 -7.77
CA ASP A 112 3.81 -11.90 -9.13
C ASP A 112 5.14 -11.18 -9.44
N PHE A 113 6.24 -11.75 -9.00
CA PHE A 113 7.60 -11.27 -9.22
C PHE A 113 8.54 -12.42 -9.59
N GLY A 114 9.70 -12.09 -10.11
CA GLY A 114 10.70 -13.09 -10.50
C GLY A 114 12.12 -12.54 -10.47
N GLY A 115 13.10 -13.43 -10.58
CA GLY A 115 14.52 -13.05 -10.63
C GLY A 115 15.15 -12.69 -9.28
N PHE A 116 14.43 -12.89 -8.17
CA PHE A 116 14.88 -12.65 -6.80
C PHE A 116 15.18 -13.96 -6.06
N ASP A 117 15.74 -13.85 -4.86
CA ASP A 117 16.03 -15.00 -4.01
C ASP A 117 14.76 -15.85 -3.79
N PRO A 118 14.85 -17.18 -3.94
CA PRO A 118 13.72 -18.10 -3.72
C PRO A 118 13.06 -17.98 -2.34
N MET A 119 13.76 -17.46 -1.33
CA MET A 119 13.20 -17.25 0.00
C MET A 119 11.97 -16.34 -0.03
N TYR A 120 11.92 -15.35 -0.93
CA TYR A 120 10.80 -14.41 -1.02
C TYR A 120 9.49 -15.08 -1.46
N HIS A 121 9.57 -16.18 -2.25
CA HIS A 121 8.40 -16.99 -2.62
C HIS A 121 7.89 -17.89 -1.48
N GLN A 122 8.55 -17.87 -0.33
CA GLN A 122 8.18 -18.66 0.86
C GLN A 122 7.71 -17.75 2.00
N MET A 123 7.80 -16.43 1.83
CA MET A 123 7.27 -15.48 2.80
C MET A 123 5.75 -15.56 2.86
N ARG A 124 5.20 -15.32 4.04
CA ARG A 124 3.76 -15.30 4.30
C ARG A 124 3.36 -13.96 4.92
N TYR A 125 2.11 -13.60 4.70
CA TYR A 125 1.49 -12.46 5.35
C TYR A 125 0.01 -12.80 5.58
N ASP A 126 -0.23 -13.62 6.60
CA ASP A 126 -1.54 -14.21 6.89
C ASP A 126 -2.34 -13.25 7.78
N THR A 127 -3.21 -12.46 7.15
CA THR A 127 -4.08 -11.49 7.85
C THR A 127 -5.40 -12.12 8.26
N PRO A 128 -6.09 -11.57 9.29
CA PRO A 128 -7.43 -12.00 9.65
C PRO A 128 -8.43 -11.84 8.50
N PRO A 129 -9.56 -12.61 8.51
CA PRO A 129 -10.66 -12.44 7.55
C PRO A 129 -11.22 -11.01 7.58
N ALA A 130 -11.66 -10.51 6.41
CA ALA A 130 -12.21 -9.16 6.25
C ALA A 130 -13.63 -9.10 5.63
N PRO A 131 -14.59 -9.97 6.03
CA PRO A 131 -15.93 -9.97 5.44
C PRO A 131 -16.72 -8.70 5.74
N ASP A 132 -16.44 -8.04 6.88
CA ASP A 132 -17.13 -6.82 7.28
C ASP A 132 -16.73 -5.67 6.37
N LEU A 133 -15.44 -5.52 6.08
CA LEU A 133 -14.96 -4.52 5.13
C LEU A 133 -15.53 -4.74 3.72
N ALA A 134 -15.66 -5.99 3.27
CA ALA A 134 -16.28 -6.28 1.99
C ALA A 134 -17.74 -5.81 1.93
N ARG A 135 -18.52 -6.00 3.01
CA ARG A 135 -19.90 -5.50 3.11
C ARG A 135 -19.94 -3.97 3.12
N GLU A 136 -19.05 -3.31 3.87
CA GLU A 136 -18.94 -1.86 3.90
C GLU A 136 -18.66 -1.31 2.49
N ILE A 137 -17.68 -1.87 1.77
CA ILE A 137 -17.37 -1.45 0.39
C ILE A 137 -18.57 -1.69 -0.54
N THR A 138 -19.21 -2.85 -0.46
CA THR A 138 -20.38 -3.18 -1.31
C THR A 138 -21.51 -2.16 -1.13
N ALA A 139 -21.76 -1.71 0.11
CA ALA A 139 -22.79 -0.72 0.40
C ALA A 139 -22.49 0.69 -0.17
N LEU A 140 -21.23 0.96 -0.51
CA LEU A 140 -20.80 2.23 -1.12
C LEU A 140 -20.83 2.22 -2.65
N MET A 141 -21.09 1.05 -3.26
CA MET A 141 -21.17 0.97 -4.72
C MET A 141 -22.49 1.53 -5.20
N PRO A 142 -22.53 2.20 -6.37
CA PRO A 142 -23.77 2.65 -6.99
C PRO A 142 -24.74 1.51 -7.26
N ASP A 143 -26.03 1.81 -7.29
CA ASP A 143 -27.07 0.84 -7.63
C ASP A 143 -26.75 0.15 -8.95
N GLY A 144 -26.74 -1.20 -8.93
CA GLY A 144 -26.44 -2.04 -10.09
C GLY A 144 -24.95 -2.29 -10.35
N GLN A 145 -24.03 -1.63 -9.65
CA GLN A 145 -22.61 -1.95 -9.72
C GLN A 145 -22.28 -3.05 -8.70
N GLN A 146 -22.03 -4.26 -9.19
CA GLN A 146 -21.63 -5.37 -8.33
C GLN A 146 -20.13 -5.32 -8.04
N LEU A 147 -19.76 -5.52 -6.78
CA LEU A 147 -18.39 -5.78 -6.36
C LEU A 147 -18.12 -7.29 -6.49
N HIS A 148 -17.14 -7.68 -7.28
CA HIS A 148 -16.81 -9.08 -7.51
C HIS A 148 -15.77 -9.59 -6.52
N GLU A 149 -16.08 -10.64 -5.77
CA GLU A 149 -15.10 -11.31 -4.90
C GLU A 149 -14.37 -12.42 -5.67
N HIS A 150 -13.05 -12.30 -5.76
CA HIS A 150 -12.18 -13.37 -6.25
C HIS A 150 -11.77 -14.28 -5.08
N ARG A 151 -12.54 -15.32 -4.81
CA ARG A 151 -12.41 -16.18 -3.63
C ARG A 151 -11.07 -16.92 -3.49
N SER A 152 -10.28 -17.00 -4.55
CA SER A 152 -8.98 -17.65 -4.57
C SER A 152 -7.80 -16.68 -4.72
N ARG A 153 -8.05 -15.37 -4.88
CA ARG A 153 -6.99 -14.39 -5.01
C ARG A 153 -6.62 -13.80 -3.65
N GLY A 154 -5.36 -13.93 -3.27
CA GLY A 154 -4.76 -13.25 -2.14
C GLY A 154 -4.16 -11.91 -2.51
N LEU A 155 -3.41 -11.33 -1.57
CA LEU A 155 -2.68 -10.08 -1.77
C LEU A 155 -1.49 -10.29 -2.72
N ASP A 156 -1.29 -9.39 -3.67
CA ASP A 156 -0.10 -9.36 -4.51
C ASP A 156 1.06 -8.61 -3.84
N HIS A 157 2.26 -8.62 -4.46
CA HIS A 157 3.44 -8.05 -3.80
C HIS A 157 3.34 -6.54 -3.60
N GLY A 158 2.63 -5.81 -4.44
CA GLY A 158 2.37 -4.38 -4.23
C GLY A 158 1.52 -4.11 -2.98
N ALA A 159 0.80 -5.12 -2.49
CA ALA A 159 0.06 -5.06 -1.23
C ALA A 159 0.85 -5.66 -0.06
N TRP A 160 1.23 -6.96 -0.12
CA TRP A 160 1.78 -7.62 1.06
C TRP A 160 3.21 -7.21 1.42
N VAL A 161 4.05 -6.82 0.44
CA VAL A 161 5.44 -6.43 0.73
C VAL A 161 5.51 -5.16 1.60
N PRO A 162 4.90 -4.03 1.21
CA PRO A 162 4.93 -2.84 2.06
C PRO A 162 4.17 -3.06 3.37
N LEU A 163 3.04 -3.77 3.37
CA LEU A 163 2.27 -4.03 4.59
C LEU A 163 3.03 -4.91 5.58
N LYS A 164 3.83 -5.88 5.12
CA LYS A 164 4.66 -6.72 5.99
C LYS A 164 5.76 -5.92 6.69
N VAL A 165 6.20 -4.79 6.09
CA VAL A 165 7.13 -3.85 6.71
C VAL A 165 6.40 -2.92 7.68
N MET A 166 5.25 -2.39 7.29
CA MET A 166 4.48 -1.40 8.06
C MET A 166 3.81 -2.01 9.28
N TYR A 167 3.23 -3.21 9.12
CA TYR A 167 2.44 -3.93 10.11
C TYR A 167 2.88 -5.41 10.18
N PRO A 168 4.09 -5.67 10.72
CA PRO A 168 4.71 -7.00 10.64
C PRO A 168 3.94 -8.09 11.41
N ASP A 169 3.10 -7.72 12.37
CA ASP A 169 2.30 -8.67 13.15
C ASP A 169 1.17 -9.31 12.33
N ALA A 170 0.85 -8.80 11.15
CA ALA A 170 -0.22 -9.26 10.25
C ALA A 170 -1.59 -9.44 10.93
N ASP A 171 -1.87 -8.66 11.98
CA ASP A 171 -3.05 -8.78 12.83
C ASP A 171 -4.21 -7.84 12.44
N ILE A 172 -4.07 -7.12 11.33
CA ILE A 172 -5.08 -6.23 10.76
C ILE A 172 -5.73 -6.92 9.56
N PRO A 173 -7.07 -7.01 9.49
CA PRO A 173 -7.75 -7.50 8.28
C PRO A 173 -7.45 -6.62 7.07
N VAL A 174 -7.15 -7.23 5.93
CA VAL A 174 -6.80 -6.52 4.68
C VAL A 174 -7.66 -7.04 3.53
N LEU A 175 -8.20 -6.12 2.73
CA LEU A 175 -8.71 -6.41 1.40
C LEU A 175 -7.94 -5.62 0.36
N GLN A 176 -7.68 -6.25 -0.77
CA GLN A 176 -7.17 -5.56 -1.95
C GLN A 176 -8.30 -5.35 -2.94
N LEU A 177 -8.37 -4.14 -3.52
CA LEU A 177 -9.30 -3.75 -4.56
C LEU A 177 -8.56 -3.67 -5.89
N SER A 178 -9.20 -4.10 -6.97
CA SER A 178 -8.64 -4.01 -8.33
C SER A 178 -8.67 -2.58 -8.87
N ILE A 179 -7.84 -2.31 -9.87
CA ILE A 179 -7.90 -1.12 -10.72
C ILE A 179 -8.77 -1.46 -11.94
N PRO A 180 -10.01 -0.96 -12.04
CA PRO A 180 -10.90 -1.32 -13.14
C PRO A 180 -10.66 -0.52 -14.41
N THR A 181 -9.96 0.59 -14.32
CA THR A 181 -9.69 1.55 -15.41
C THR A 181 -8.41 2.33 -15.12
N HIS A 182 -7.91 3.04 -16.12
CA HIS A 182 -6.83 4.02 -15.94
C HIS A 182 -7.28 5.45 -16.24
N ASP A 183 -8.59 5.68 -16.25
CA ASP A 183 -9.16 7.04 -16.29
C ASP A 183 -9.06 7.68 -14.91
N ALA A 184 -8.38 8.83 -14.84
CA ALA A 184 -8.13 9.54 -13.59
C ALA A 184 -9.41 9.98 -12.90
N GLY A 185 -10.41 10.46 -13.68
CA GLY A 185 -11.70 10.92 -13.15
C GLY A 185 -12.52 9.78 -12.55
N GLU A 186 -12.54 8.62 -13.21
CA GLU A 186 -13.22 7.43 -12.67
C GLU A 186 -12.55 6.95 -11.39
N LEU A 187 -11.21 6.94 -11.33
CA LEU A 187 -10.46 6.53 -10.14
C LEU A 187 -10.64 7.50 -8.97
N LEU A 188 -10.65 8.82 -9.24
CA LEU A 188 -11.00 9.83 -8.24
C LEU A 188 -12.41 9.58 -7.68
N SER A 189 -13.39 9.29 -8.55
CA SER A 189 -14.77 9.00 -8.15
C SER A 189 -14.87 7.73 -7.29
N ILE A 190 -14.07 6.70 -7.58
CA ILE A 190 -13.97 5.50 -6.72
C ILE A 190 -13.41 5.90 -5.35
N GLY A 191 -12.32 6.66 -5.32
CA GLY A 191 -11.71 7.15 -4.08
C GLY A 191 -12.70 7.95 -3.23
N GLU A 192 -13.47 8.86 -3.84
CA GLU A 192 -14.47 9.67 -3.13
C GLU A 192 -15.55 8.82 -2.45
N ARG A 193 -16.00 7.75 -3.08
CA ARG A 193 -16.94 6.82 -2.44
C ARG A 193 -16.31 6.10 -1.24
N LEU A 194 -15.04 5.76 -1.35
CA LEU A 194 -14.29 5.06 -0.28
C LEU A 194 -13.92 5.98 0.88
N LYS A 195 -13.97 7.29 0.70
CA LYS A 195 -13.57 8.31 1.68
C LYS A 195 -14.23 8.09 3.07
N VAL A 196 -15.50 7.78 3.09
CA VAL A 196 -16.27 7.57 4.34
C VAL A 196 -15.74 6.41 5.19
N LEU A 197 -15.09 5.41 4.59
CA LEU A 197 -14.48 4.29 5.31
C LEU A 197 -13.41 4.75 6.31
N ARG A 198 -12.73 5.85 6.02
CA ARG A 198 -11.70 6.44 6.89
C ARG A 198 -12.25 6.87 8.24
N GLU A 199 -13.53 7.30 8.28
CA GLU A 199 -14.24 7.70 9.50
C GLU A 199 -14.56 6.51 10.42
N SER A 200 -14.48 5.29 9.89
CA SER A 200 -14.67 4.04 10.64
C SER A 200 -13.37 3.29 10.91
N GLY A 201 -12.21 3.96 10.78
CA GLY A 201 -10.90 3.38 11.08
C GLY A 201 -10.36 2.45 9.99
N VAL A 202 -10.83 2.60 8.75
CA VAL A 202 -10.24 1.92 7.59
C VAL A 202 -9.12 2.78 7.01
N LEU A 203 -7.92 2.21 6.87
CA LEU A 203 -6.81 2.85 6.17
C LEU A 203 -6.92 2.54 4.68
N VAL A 204 -7.15 3.57 3.86
CA VAL A 204 -7.20 3.46 2.40
C VAL A 204 -5.82 3.73 1.83
N ILE A 205 -5.29 2.79 1.04
CA ILE A 205 -3.94 2.85 0.48
C ILE A 205 -3.99 2.66 -1.04
N GLY A 206 -3.51 3.65 -1.81
CA GLY A 206 -3.09 3.46 -3.19
C GLY A 206 -1.63 3.01 -3.22
N SER A 207 -1.36 1.84 -3.79
CA SER A 207 -0.04 1.24 -3.85
C SER A 207 0.44 1.16 -5.29
N GLY A 208 1.42 1.99 -5.61
CA GLY A 208 2.02 2.08 -6.93
C GLY A 208 3.51 2.43 -6.84
N TYR A 209 3.98 3.30 -7.74
CA TYR A 209 5.32 3.84 -7.70
C TYR A 209 5.36 5.18 -8.42
N MET A 210 6.01 6.20 -7.85
CA MET A 210 6.01 7.54 -8.44
C MET A 210 6.63 7.56 -9.84
N THR A 211 7.67 6.77 -10.10
CA THR A 211 8.19 6.49 -11.45
C THR A 211 8.55 5.01 -11.58
N HIS A 212 8.16 4.34 -12.66
CA HIS A 212 8.31 2.88 -12.81
C HIS A 212 8.89 2.45 -14.17
N GLY A 213 9.91 3.17 -14.64
CA GLY A 213 10.59 2.91 -15.92
C GLY A 213 11.66 1.83 -15.85
N LEU A 214 11.38 0.64 -15.31
CA LEU A 214 12.35 -0.43 -15.01
C LEU A 214 13.26 -0.79 -16.19
N ARG A 215 12.71 -0.86 -17.42
CA ARG A 215 13.49 -1.23 -18.63
C ARG A 215 14.51 -0.16 -19.05
N TYR A 216 14.43 1.04 -18.48
CA TYR A 216 15.32 2.16 -18.81
C TYR A 216 16.33 2.44 -17.70
N LEU A 217 16.39 1.58 -16.68
CA LEU A 217 17.38 1.68 -15.60
C LEU A 217 18.75 1.21 -16.07
N ASP A 218 19.77 1.89 -15.58
CA ASP A 218 21.14 1.45 -15.70
C ASP A 218 21.54 0.64 -14.46
N TRP A 219 21.38 -0.67 -14.54
CA TRP A 219 21.65 -1.59 -13.43
C TRP A 219 23.13 -1.61 -13.01
N SER A 220 24.03 -1.07 -13.83
CA SER A 220 25.45 -0.90 -13.48
C SER A 220 25.70 0.33 -12.60
N ARG A 221 24.74 1.26 -12.53
CA ARG A 221 24.80 2.50 -11.76
C ARG A 221 23.53 2.69 -10.92
N PRO A 222 23.35 1.91 -9.84
CA PRO A 222 22.12 1.91 -9.04
C PRO A 222 21.80 3.27 -8.38
N ASP A 223 22.83 4.10 -8.17
CA ASP A 223 22.67 5.45 -7.58
C ASP A 223 22.38 6.53 -8.63
N HIS A 224 22.42 6.18 -9.93
CA HIS A 224 22.13 7.14 -10.99
C HIS A 224 20.62 7.38 -11.11
N VAL A 225 20.23 8.65 -10.99
CA VAL A 225 18.84 9.08 -11.21
C VAL A 225 18.70 9.59 -12.64
N PRO A 226 17.96 8.90 -13.52
CA PRO A 226 17.74 9.36 -14.88
C PRO A 226 16.88 10.64 -14.89
N GLY A 227 17.15 11.55 -15.85
CA GLY A 227 16.39 12.80 -15.98
C GLY A 227 14.87 12.59 -16.12
N TRP A 228 14.44 11.56 -16.86
CA TRP A 228 13.01 11.24 -16.97
C TRP A 228 12.36 10.90 -15.62
N SER A 229 13.11 10.34 -14.67
CA SER A 229 12.59 10.01 -13.34
C SER A 229 12.52 11.27 -12.45
N SER A 230 13.59 12.08 -12.43
CA SER A 230 13.61 13.32 -11.64
C SER A 230 12.62 14.37 -12.16
N ASP A 231 12.50 14.51 -13.48
CA ASP A 231 11.64 15.51 -14.07
C ASP A 231 10.15 15.19 -13.86
N PHE A 232 9.78 13.90 -14.00
CA PHE A 232 8.43 13.43 -13.68
C PHE A 232 8.10 13.64 -12.20
N ASP A 233 8.99 13.23 -11.29
CA ASP A 233 8.79 13.38 -9.85
C ASP A 233 8.63 14.86 -9.43
N GLN A 234 9.45 15.75 -9.97
CA GLN A 234 9.34 17.18 -9.70
C GLN A 234 8.03 17.76 -10.22
N TRP A 235 7.61 17.38 -11.44
CA TRP A 235 6.33 17.80 -12.01
C TRP A 235 5.16 17.31 -11.12
N ALA A 236 5.14 16.04 -10.75
CA ALA A 236 4.11 15.49 -9.89
C ALA A 236 4.07 16.18 -8.52
N ALA A 237 5.25 16.43 -7.91
CA ALA A 237 5.37 17.14 -6.65
C ALA A 237 4.81 18.57 -6.73
N GLN A 238 5.06 19.31 -7.83
CA GLN A 238 4.54 20.66 -8.04
C GLN A 238 3.02 20.66 -8.20
N ALA A 239 2.48 19.75 -9.03
CA ALA A 239 1.05 19.63 -9.23
C ALA A 239 0.32 19.25 -7.94
N LEU A 240 0.88 18.30 -7.15
CA LEU A 240 0.37 17.94 -5.84
C LEU A 240 0.41 19.12 -4.85
N ALA A 241 1.50 19.85 -4.80
CA ALA A 241 1.66 21.00 -3.89
C ALA A 241 0.70 22.15 -4.21
N SER A 242 0.34 22.33 -5.49
CA SER A 242 -0.63 23.35 -5.94
C SER A 242 -2.07 22.86 -5.95
N GLY A 243 -2.33 21.57 -5.69
CA GLY A 243 -3.67 20.96 -5.77
C GLY A 243 -4.21 20.88 -7.19
N ASP A 244 -3.32 20.87 -8.21
CA ASP A 244 -3.71 20.84 -9.63
C ASP A 244 -4.00 19.40 -10.08
N ILE A 245 -5.19 18.92 -9.70
CA ILE A 245 -5.66 17.58 -10.05
C ILE A 245 -5.87 17.42 -11.55
N ASP A 246 -6.27 18.49 -12.23
CA ASP A 246 -6.47 18.47 -13.68
C ASP A 246 -5.15 18.31 -14.44
N GLU A 247 -4.07 18.91 -13.93
CA GLU A 247 -2.73 18.70 -14.47
C GLU A 247 -2.25 17.27 -14.23
N LEU A 248 -2.42 16.74 -13.00
CA LEU A 248 -2.10 15.34 -12.68
C LEU A 248 -2.87 14.37 -13.58
N ALA A 249 -4.16 14.61 -13.82
CA ALA A 249 -4.98 13.74 -14.68
C ALA A 249 -4.48 13.71 -16.14
N LYS A 250 -3.78 14.74 -16.58
CA LYS A 250 -3.16 14.82 -17.93
C LYS A 250 -1.73 14.27 -17.97
N PHE A 251 -1.30 13.50 -16.98
CA PHE A 251 0.09 13.02 -16.86
C PHE A 251 0.62 12.34 -18.14
N ARG A 252 -0.23 11.67 -18.92
CA ARG A 252 0.18 11.00 -20.17
C ARG A 252 0.70 11.96 -21.24
N THR A 253 0.23 13.22 -21.22
CA THR A 253 0.53 14.24 -22.23
C THR A 253 1.37 15.38 -21.70
N ASN A 254 1.21 15.73 -20.41
CA ASN A 254 1.83 16.92 -19.84
C ASN A 254 3.08 16.60 -19.01
N ALA A 255 3.14 15.41 -18.40
CA ALA A 255 4.25 15.07 -17.54
C ALA A 255 5.56 14.93 -18.35
N PRO A 256 6.64 15.62 -17.95
CA PRO A 256 7.96 15.39 -18.53
C PRO A 256 8.42 13.98 -18.20
N GLY A 257 9.32 13.43 -19.04
CA GLY A 257 9.81 12.08 -18.85
C GLY A 257 8.89 10.96 -19.33
N MET A 258 7.63 11.25 -19.70
CA MET A 258 6.78 10.27 -20.39
C MET A 258 7.28 9.97 -21.82
N PRO A 259 7.20 8.72 -22.31
CA PRO A 259 6.65 7.53 -21.61
C PRO A 259 7.69 6.73 -20.79
N TYR A 260 8.87 7.29 -20.56
CA TYR A 260 9.96 6.56 -19.85
C TYR A 260 9.64 6.36 -18.36
N ALA A 261 9.04 7.35 -17.71
CA ALA A 261 8.65 7.27 -16.31
C ALA A 261 7.59 6.19 -16.08
N HIS A 262 6.63 6.08 -17.03
CA HIS A 262 5.56 5.10 -16.99
C HIS A 262 5.33 4.53 -18.39
N PRO A 263 6.08 3.47 -18.78
CA PRO A 263 5.83 2.74 -20.05
C PRO A 263 4.43 2.13 -20.08
N THR A 264 3.94 1.70 -18.94
CA THR A 264 2.59 1.34 -18.59
C THR A 264 2.18 2.14 -17.35
N VAL A 265 0.91 2.46 -17.16
CA VAL A 265 0.49 3.55 -16.27
C VAL A 265 -0.06 3.10 -14.91
N GLU A 266 -0.20 1.81 -14.73
CA GLU A 266 -0.82 1.18 -13.55
C GLU A 266 -0.12 1.56 -12.24
N HIS A 267 1.18 1.86 -12.26
CA HIS A 267 1.91 2.24 -11.04
C HIS A 267 1.67 3.70 -10.62
N PHE A 268 1.22 4.57 -11.52
CA PHE A 268 0.87 5.94 -11.16
C PHE A 268 -0.60 6.08 -10.76
N THR A 269 -1.48 5.32 -11.39
CA THR A 269 -2.93 5.51 -11.30
C THR A 269 -3.55 5.25 -9.91
N PRO A 270 -2.99 4.42 -8.98
CA PRO A 270 -3.48 4.33 -7.62
C PRO A 270 -3.46 5.65 -6.84
N LEU A 271 -2.63 6.62 -7.27
CA LEU A 271 -2.60 7.97 -6.72
C LEU A 271 -3.98 8.63 -6.78
N PHE A 272 -4.71 8.47 -7.88
CA PHE A 272 -6.02 9.11 -8.06
C PHE A 272 -7.07 8.56 -7.09
N ILE A 273 -7.02 7.27 -6.76
CA ILE A 273 -7.89 6.70 -5.71
C ILE A 273 -7.54 7.31 -4.35
N THR A 274 -6.24 7.45 -4.04
CA THR A 274 -5.79 8.10 -2.79
C THR A 274 -6.27 9.54 -2.70
N LEU A 275 -6.11 10.33 -3.78
CA LEU A 275 -6.55 11.72 -3.83
C LEU A 275 -8.07 11.83 -3.72
N GLY A 276 -8.82 10.96 -4.40
CA GLY A 276 -10.28 10.90 -4.29
C GLY A 276 -10.75 10.56 -2.88
N ALA A 277 -9.99 9.75 -2.13
CA ALA A 277 -10.29 9.41 -0.75
C ALA A 277 -9.92 10.52 0.26
N ALA A 278 -9.29 11.61 -0.16
CA ALA A 278 -9.01 12.77 0.69
C ALA A 278 -10.28 13.50 1.12
N ALA A 279 -10.24 14.23 2.24
CA ALA A 279 -11.30 15.15 2.63
C ALA A 279 -11.45 16.27 1.60
N ASP A 280 -10.32 16.78 1.13
CA ASP A 280 -10.20 17.73 0.02
C ASP A 280 -9.09 17.23 -0.92
N PRO A 281 -9.41 16.73 -2.11
CA PRO A 281 -8.42 16.22 -3.07
C PRO A 281 -7.45 17.30 -3.59
N THR A 282 -7.80 18.59 -3.45
CA THR A 282 -6.96 19.72 -3.86
C THR A 282 -6.02 20.22 -2.75
N ALA A 283 -6.18 19.72 -1.52
CA ALA A 283 -5.28 20.05 -0.45
C ALA A 283 -3.89 19.44 -0.69
N ALA A 284 -2.84 20.23 -0.47
CA ALA A 284 -1.47 19.76 -0.62
C ALA A 284 -1.21 18.55 0.32
N PRO A 285 -0.78 17.39 -0.20
CA PRO A 285 -0.48 16.23 0.62
C PRO A 285 0.80 16.42 1.43
N THR A 286 0.93 15.66 2.52
CA THR A 286 2.20 15.53 3.22
C THR A 286 3.04 14.46 2.54
N THR A 287 4.18 14.83 1.96
CA THR A 287 5.18 13.87 1.51
C THR A 287 5.89 13.28 2.73
N THR A 288 5.74 11.96 2.94
CA THR A 288 6.30 11.26 4.10
C THR A 288 7.60 10.54 3.75
N ILE A 289 7.68 9.99 2.55
CA ILE A 289 8.90 9.37 2.02
C ILE A 289 9.25 10.05 0.70
N ASP A 290 10.52 10.37 0.51
CA ASP A 290 11.05 11.02 -0.68
C ASP A 290 12.34 10.35 -1.15
N GLY A 291 12.89 10.80 -2.26
CA GLY A 291 14.15 10.33 -2.82
C GLY A 291 13.99 9.20 -3.82
N TYR A 292 15.10 8.52 -4.11
CA TYR A 292 15.19 7.56 -5.20
C TYR A 292 15.77 6.23 -4.72
N THR A 293 15.32 5.16 -5.35
CA THR A 293 15.90 3.82 -5.20
C THR A 293 16.10 3.22 -6.58
N MET A 294 17.31 2.80 -6.91
CA MET A 294 17.67 2.32 -8.25
C MET A 294 17.31 3.31 -9.37
N GLY A 295 17.36 4.63 -9.09
CA GLY A 295 17.00 5.68 -10.04
C GLY A 295 15.50 5.96 -10.19
N LEU A 296 14.62 5.22 -9.52
CA LEU A 296 13.17 5.42 -9.49
C LEU A 296 12.77 6.29 -8.31
N ALA A 297 11.89 7.27 -8.54
CA ALA A 297 11.35 8.12 -7.49
C ALA A 297 10.40 7.31 -6.59
N ARG A 298 10.70 7.29 -5.28
CA ARG A 298 9.91 6.54 -4.29
C ARG A 298 9.01 7.45 -3.45
N ARG A 299 8.66 8.62 -3.98
CA ARG A 299 7.77 9.56 -3.30
C ARG A 299 6.50 8.85 -2.85
N SER A 300 6.25 8.95 -1.53
CA SER A 300 5.06 8.43 -0.89
C SER A 300 4.46 9.52 -0.02
N LEU A 301 3.13 9.58 0.05
CA LEU A 301 2.45 10.71 0.65
C LEU A 301 1.15 10.29 1.36
N GLN A 302 0.70 11.14 2.26
CA GLN A 302 -0.61 11.04 2.88
C GLN A 302 -1.46 12.27 2.61
N VAL A 303 -2.75 12.06 2.47
CA VAL A 303 -3.79 13.09 2.37
C VAL A 303 -4.73 13.00 3.58
N ALA A 304 -5.19 14.15 4.05
CA ALA A 304 -6.11 14.25 5.18
C ALA A 304 -7.55 13.91 4.76
#